data_d35243559f6e0730b11ee50891297f7c
#
_entry.id   d35243559f6e0730b11ee50891297f7c
#
_cell.length_a   1.000
_cell.length_b   1.000
_cell.length_c   1.000
_cell.angle_alpha   90.00
_cell.angle_beta   90.00
_cell.angle_gamma   90.00
#
_symmetry.space_group_name_H-M   'P 1'
#
loop_
_entity.id
_entity.type
_entity.pdbx_description
1 polymer ?
#
loop_
_entity_poly.entity_id
_entity_poly.type
_entity_poly.pdbx_seq_one_letter_code
_entity_poly.pdbx_strand_id
1 'polypeptide(L)'
;MVLPPKAIDNAPRTLSPYTQSFLHLHQAEALSRDGDHQKAGTALNRAISLWVRCTEEETPDWLDWYGEAQLKSTEGKVMLRSGQVERATSSLETSVNKAAPRDKAVRSSRLAEARLAGNDLDGALDAANYGAELLEDKVSSVRAVDPAEGVL
;
A
#
# COMPACT_ATOMS: atom_id res chain seq x y z
N MET A 1 -8.04 -3.12 -10.88
CA MET A 1 -9.47 -3.48 -10.97
C MET A 1 -10.09 -3.38 -9.59
N VAL A 2 -11.24 -2.75 -9.50
CA VAL A 2 -11.99 -2.65 -8.24
C VAL A 2 -13.20 -3.58 -8.34
N LEU A 3 -13.32 -4.51 -7.38
CA LEU A 3 -14.45 -5.41 -7.33
C LEU A 3 -15.63 -4.76 -6.60
N PRO A 4 -16.87 -4.99 -7.04
CA PRO A 4 -18.04 -4.51 -6.31
C PRO A 4 -18.09 -5.14 -4.90
N PRO A 5 -18.52 -4.40 -3.86
CA PRO A 5 -18.59 -4.93 -2.49
C PRO A 5 -19.39 -6.24 -2.39
N LYS A 6 -20.50 -6.35 -3.11
CA LYS A 6 -21.33 -7.55 -3.10
C LYS A 6 -20.62 -8.79 -3.65
N ALA A 7 -19.72 -8.63 -4.62
CA ALA A 7 -18.96 -9.75 -5.17
C ALA A 7 -18.01 -10.33 -4.12
N ILE A 8 -17.47 -9.50 -3.24
CA ILE A 8 -16.57 -9.91 -2.15
C ILE A 8 -17.36 -10.61 -1.04
N ASP A 9 -18.52 -10.05 -0.67
CA ASP A 9 -19.39 -10.62 0.37
C ASP A 9 -19.90 -12.01 0.01
N ASN A 10 -20.06 -12.27 -1.29
CA ASN A 10 -20.49 -13.56 -1.83
C ASN A 10 -19.32 -14.46 -2.24
N ALA A 11 -18.06 -14.05 -1.98
CA ALA A 11 -16.91 -14.86 -2.32
C ALA A 11 -16.97 -16.25 -1.64
N PRO A 12 -16.58 -17.31 -2.34
CA PRO A 12 -16.60 -18.65 -1.77
C PRO A 12 -15.76 -18.73 -0.50
N ARG A 13 -16.30 -19.39 0.53
CA ARG A 13 -15.57 -19.62 1.80
C ARG A 13 -14.33 -20.53 1.62
N THR A 14 -14.19 -21.14 0.44
CA THR A 14 -13.04 -21.96 0.06
C THR A 14 -11.79 -21.16 -0.28
N LEU A 15 -11.91 -19.83 -0.41
CA LEU A 15 -10.74 -18.97 -0.63
C LEU A 15 -9.85 -18.95 0.60
N SER A 16 -8.55 -18.98 0.38
CA SER A 16 -7.57 -18.90 1.47
C SER A 16 -7.74 -17.58 2.25
N PRO A 17 -7.37 -17.53 3.54
CA PRO A 17 -7.37 -16.28 4.30
C PRO A 17 -6.57 -15.16 3.62
N TYR A 18 -5.48 -15.52 2.97
CA TYR A 18 -4.65 -14.59 2.20
C TYR A 18 -5.44 -13.92 1.07
N THR A 19 -6.12 -14.70 0.24
CA THR A 19 -6.95 -14.19 -0.86
C THR A 19 -8.12 -13.38 -0.33
N GLN A 20 -8.77 -13.83 0.74
CA GLN A 20 -9.84 -13.08 1.38
C GLN A 20 -9.36 -11.75 1.93
N SER A 21 -8.20 -11.72 2.56
CA SER A 21 -7.58 -10.48 3.04
C SER A 21 -7.40 -9.48 1.90
N PHE A 22 -6.83 -9.91 0.79
CA PHE A 22 -6.64 -9.10 -0.40
C PHE A 22 -7.96 -8.51 -0.92
N LEU A 23 -9.00 -9.33 -1.04
CA LEU A 23 -10.30 -8.87 -1.51
C LEU A 23 -10.94 -7.84 -0.58
N HIS A 24 -10.89 -8.07 0.73
CA HIS A 24 -11.42 -7.10 1.70
C HIS A 24 -10.60 -5.81 1.72
N LEU A 25 -9.30 -5.89 1.48
CA LEU A 25 -8.46 -4.70 1.36
C LEU A 25 -8.88 -3.83 0.17
N HIS A 26 -9.16 -4.44 -0.98
CA HIS A 26 -9.69 -3.75 -2.15
C HIS A 26 -11.07 -3.14 -1.89
N GLN A 27 -11.93 -3.87 -1.20
CA GLN A 27 -13.23 -3.38 -0.78
C GLN A 27 -13.09 -2.13 0.10
N ALA A 28 -12.18 -2.18 1.07
CA ALA A 28 -11.92 -1.03 1.95
C ALA A 28 -11.46 0.19 1.16
N GLU A 29 -10.57 0.01 0.20
CA GLU A 29 -10.09 1.11 -0.63
C GLU A 29 -11.21 1.70 -1.48
N ALA A 30 -12.05 0.89 -2.09
CA ALA A 30 -13.18 1.33 -2.90
C ALA A 30 -14.19 2.13 -2.06
N LEU A 31 -14.56 1.60 -0.90
CA LEU A 31 -15.48 2.28 0.03
C LEU A 31 -14.91 3.60 0.54
N SER A 32 -13.61 3.63 0.80
CA SER A 32 -12.91 4.85 1.22
C SER A 32 -12.96 5.93 0.14
N ARG A 33 -12.78 5.57 -1.12
CA ARG A 33 -12.89 6.50 -2.26
C ARG A 33 -14.30 7.03 -2.44
N ASP A 34 -15.31 6.20 -2.16
CA ASP A 34 -16.73 6.59 -2.18
C ASP A 34 -17.13 7.47 -1.00
N GLY A 35 -16.26 7.63 -0.01
CA GLY A 35 -16.53 8.43 1.18
C GLY A 35 -17.27 7.68 2.28
N ASP A 36 -17.53 6.38 2.14
CA ASP A 36 -18.13 5.55 3.18
C ASP A 36 -17.05 5.05 4.14
N HIS A 37 -16.58 5.96 4.99
CA HIS A 37 -15.46 5.68 5.90
C HIS A 37 -15.76 4.62 6.94
N GLN A 38 -17.01 4.51 7.37
CA GLN A 38 -17.42 3.50 8.35
C GLN A 38 -17.30 2.09 7.78
N LYS A 39 -17.88 1.87 6.60
CA LYS A 39 -17.79 0.57 5.94
C LYS A 39 -16.36 0.27 5.48
N ALA A 40 -15.62 1.28 5.05
CA ALA A 40 -14.21 1.14 4.70
C ALA A 40 -13.39 0.65 5.90
N GLY A 41 -13.61 1.23 7.08
CA GLY A 41 -12.95 0.81 8.31
C GLY A 41 -13.27 -0.63 8.70
N THR A 42 -14.53 -1.04 8.56
CA THR A 42 -14.95 -2.42 8.83
C THR A 42 -14.28 -3.41 7.87
N ALA A 43 -14.27 -3.11 6.58
CA ALA A 43 -13.60 -3.95 5.58
C ALA A 43 -12.09 -4.03 5.82
N LEU A 44 -11.47 -2.91 6.16
CA LEU A 44 -10.04 -2.85 6.49
C LEU A 44 -9.69 -3.74 7.69
N ASN A 45 -10.46 -3.63 8.77
CA ASN A 45 -10.25 -4.45 9.96
C ASN A 45 -10.39 -5.94 9.66
N ARG A 46 -11.31 -6.30 8.79
CA ARG A 46 -11.48 -7.68 8.34
C ARG A 46 -10.27 -8.16 7.52
N ALA A 47 -9.76 -7.31 6.61
CA ALA A 47 -8.56 -7.61 5.84
C ALA A 47 -7.35 -7.87 6.75
N ILE A 48 -7.16 -7.02 7.76
CA ILE A 48 -6.07 -7.13 8.74
C ILE A 48 -6.20 -8.42 9.56
N SER A 49 -7.41 -8.72 10.05
CA SER A 49 -7.66 -9.93 10.83
C SER A 49 -7.37 -11.20 10.03
N LEU A 50 -7.75 -11.22 8.76
CA LEU A 50 -7.45 -12.33 7.86
C LEU A 50 -5.97 -12.45 7.56
N TRP A 51 -5.28 -11.32 7.38
CA TRP A 51 -3.83 -11.28 7.16
C TRP A 51 -3.07 -11.93 8.32
N VAL A 52 -3.44 -11.63 9.55
CA VAL A 52 -2.81 -12.21 10.75
C VAL A 52 -2.92 -13.74 10.79
N ARG A 53 -3.95 -14.29 10.17
CA ARG A 53 -4.16 -15.74 10.09
C ARG A 53 -3.42 -16.41 8.94
N CYS A 54 -2.80 -15.63 8.05
CA CYS A 54 -2.12 -16.18 6.88
C CYS A 54 -0.87 -16.93 7.31
N THR A 55 -0.66 -18.09 6.68
CA THR A 55 0.59 -18.86 6.75
C THR A 55 1.31 -18.74 5.41
N GLU A 56 2.64 -18.83 5.42
CA GLU A 56 3.45 -18.71 4.20
C GLU A 56 3.09 -19.74 3.13
N GLU A 57 2.56 -20.90 3.55
CA GLU A 57 2.22 -22.03 2.67
C GLU A 57 1.01 -21.79 1.76
N GLU A 58 0.21 -20.76 2.04
CA GLU A 58 -1.06 -20.53 1.37
C GLU A 58 -1.06 -19.36 0.37
N THR A 59 0.11 -18.81 0.09
CA THR A 59 0.21 -17.66 -0.83
C THR A 59 0.11 -18.11 -2.28
N PRO A 60 -0.95 -17.73 -3.02
CA PRO A 60 -1.02 -18.01 -4.45
C PRO A 60 0.08 -17.27 -5.22
N ASP A 61 0.66 -17.92 -6.23
CA ASP A 61 1.73 -17.31 -7.04
C ASP A 61 1.34 -15.97 -7.66
N TRP A 62 0.08 -15.82 -8.07
CA TRP A 62 -0.42 -14.57 -8.66
C TRP A 62 -0.61 -13.43 -7.65
N LEU A 63 -0.51 -13.72 -6.35
CA LEU A 63 -0.57 -12.75 -5.26
C LEU A 63 0.76 -12.60 -4.52
N ASP A 64 1.86 -13.04 -5.07
CA ASP A 64 3.17 -12.97 -4.44
C ASP A 64 3.60 -11.53 -4.09
N TRP A 65 3.08 -10.56 -4.86
CA TRP A 65 3.30 -9.13 -4.62
C TRP A 65 2.48 -8.55 -3.46
N TYR A 66 1.46 -9.28 -2.98
CA TYR A 66 0.66 -8.85 -1.85
C TYR A 66 1.36 -9.21 -0.54
N GLY A 67 1.95 -8.24 0.09
CA GLY A 67 2.68 -8.39 1.34
C GLY A 67 2.33 -7.30 2.34
N GLU A 68 3.03 -7.31 3.46
CA GLU A 68 2.81 -6.33 4.54
C GLU A 68 2.95 -4.89 4.05
N ALA A 69 3.88 -4.61 3.15
CA ALA A 69 4.06 -3.27 2.59
C ALA A 69 2.80 -2.79 1.86
N GLN A 70 2.17 -3.64 1.07
CA GLN A 70 0.94 -3.31 0.36
C GLN A 70 -0.24 -3.15 1.32
N LEU A 71 -0.38 -4.05 2.27
CA LEU A 71 -1.41 -3.96 3.30
C LEU A 71 -1.30 -2.63 4.06
N LYS A 72 -0.12 -2.28 4.52
CA LYS A 72 0.14 -1.05 5.26
C LYS A 72 -0.03 0.20 4.41
N SER A 73 0.30 0.14 3.13
CA SER A 73 0.05 1.25 2.21
C SER A 73 -1.44 1.55 2.05
N THR A 74 -2.25 0.53 1.84
CA THR A 74 -3.70 0.69 1.69
C THR A 74 -4.35 1.10 3.02
N GLU A 75 -3.93 0.49 4.12
CA GLU A 75 -4.34 0.90 5.48
C GLU A 75 -4.10 2.40 5.68
N GLY A 76 -2.91 2.87 5.37
CA GLY A 76 -2.57 4.29 5.48
C GLY A 76 -3.43 5.19 4.61
N LYS A 77 -3.71 4.80 3.37
CA LYS A 77 -4.58 5.57 2.47
C LYS A 77 -6.01 5.66 3.00
N VAL A 78 -6.56 4.56 3.46
CA VAL A 78 -7.92 4.52 4.02
C VAL A 78 -8.02 5.38 5.28
N MET A 79 -7.05 5.28 6.17
CA MET A 79 -7.00 6.06 7.40
C MET A 79 -6.82 7.55 7.13
N LEU A 80 -5.97 7.91 6.17
CA LEU A 80 -5.76 9.30 5.81
C LEU A 80 -7.05 9.96 5.30
N ARG A 81 -7.80 9.27 4.45
CA ARG A 81 -9.08 9.77 3.93
C ARG A 81 -10.14 9.94 5.03
N SER A 82 -10.08 9.13 6.07
CA SER A 82 -11.00 9.24 7.22
C SER A 82 -10.53 10.24 8.28
N GLY A 83 -9.41 10.93 8.05
CA GLY A 83 -8.90 11.93 8.96
C GLY A 83 -8.03 11.38 10.10
N GLN A 84 -7.70 10.10 10.11
CA GLN A 84 -6.85 9.46 11.12
C GLN A 84 -5.36 9.61 10.73
N VAL A 85 -4.86 10.84 10.76
CA VAL A 85 -3.55 11.19 10.20
C VAL A 85 -2.40 10.49 10.90
N GLU A 86 -2.40 10.41 12.24
CA GLU A 86 -1.31 9.77 12.99
C GLU A 86 -1.21 8.28 12.68
N ARG A 87 -2.34 7.59 12.65
CA ARG A 87 -2.38 6.16 12.30
C ARG A 87 -1.97 5.93 10.85
N ALA A 88 -2.42 6.81 9.96
CA ALA A 88 -2.05 6.77 8.56
C ALA A 88 -0.53 6.90 8.39
N THR A 89 0.07 7.87 9.05
CA THR A 89 1.51 8.12 9.00
C THR A 89 2.29 6.89 9.49
N SER A 90 1.91 6.33 10.63
CA SER A 90 2.55 5.12 11.17
C SER A 90 2.47 3.94 10.20
N SER A 91 1.31 3.70 9.62
CA SER A 91 1.12 2.60 8.64
C SER A 91 1.96 2.83 7.39
N LEU A 92 2.03 4.06 6.90
CA LEU A 92 2.81 4.40 5.72
C LEU A 92 4.32 4.33 5.96
N GLU A 93 4.80 4.67 7.16
CA GLU A 93 6.20 4.45 7.54
C GLU A 93 6.55 2.96 7.48
N THR A 94 5.73 2.12 8.05
CA THR A 94 5.90 0.66 7.96
C THR A 94 5.90 0.19 6.52
N SER A 95 4.99 0.73 5.70
CA SER A 95 4.92 0.40 4.27
C SER A 95 6.22 0.72 3.53
N VAL A 96 6.80 1.88 3.77
CA VAL A 96 8.09 2.26 3.17
C VAL A 96 9.20 1.30 3.61
N ASN A 97 9.28 1.01 4.90
CA ASN A 97 10.32 0.16 5.47
C ASN A 97 10.25 -1.29 4.95
N LYS A 98 9.05 -1.79 4.72
CA LYS A 98 8.81 -3.16 4.24
C LYS A 98 8.77 -3.29 2.72
N ALA A 99 8.75 -2.19 2.00
CA ALA A 99 8.63 -2.21 0.55
C ALA A 99 9.89 -2.75 -0.12
N ALA A 100 9.70 -3.41 -1.26
CA ALA A 100 10.79 -3.71 -2.15
C ALA A 100 11.45 -2.41 -2.66
N PRO A 101 12.76 -2.40 -2.96
CA PRO A 101 13.44 -1.16 -3.37
C PRO A 101 12.74 -0.41 -4.50
N ARG A 102 12.21 -1.13 -5.48
CA ARG A 102 11.49 -0.55 -6.63
C ARG A 102 10.23 0.23 -6.24
N ASP A 103 9.61 -0.13 -5.11
CA ASP A 103 8.33 0.43 -4.68
C ASP A 103 8.51 1.54 -3.64
N LYS A 104 9.69 1.66 -3.05
CA LYS A 104 9.95 2.62 -1.97
C LYS A 104 9.70 4.06 -2.37
N ALA A 105 10.04 4.43 -3.60
CA ALA A 105 9.83 5.80 -4.08
C ALA A 105 8.35 6.19 -4.07
N VAL A 106 7.49 5.33 -4.61
CA VAL A 106 6.04 5.57 -4.63
C VAL A 106 5.46 5.59 -3.21
N ARG A 107 5.91 4.68 -2.37
CA ARG A 107 5.42 4.60 -1.00
C ARG A 107 5.89 5.80 -0.17
N SER A 108 7.09 6.32 -0.43
CA SER A 108 7.59 7.54 0.21
C SER A 108 6.76 8.76 -0.14
N SER A 109 6.23 8.86 -1.35
CA SER A 109 5.32 9.95 -1.73
C SER A 109 4.02 9.90 -0.92
N ARG A 110 3.49 8.71 -0.65
CA ARG A 110 2.30 8.54 0.20
C ARG A 110 2.57 8.98 1.64
N LEU A 111 3.75 8.63 2.15
CA LEU A 111 4.18 9.07 3.48
C LEU A 111 4.31 10.59 3.56
N ALA A 112 4.87 11.21 2.53
CA ALA A 112 4.96 12.67 2.45
C ALA A 112 3.57 13.33 2.49
N GLU A 113 2.60 12.80 1.75
CA GLU A 113 1.21 13.27 1.79
C GLU A 113 0.61 13.22 3.20
N ALA A 114 0.82 12.11 3.91
CA ALA A 114 0.30 11.96 5.27
C ALA A 114 0.97 12.90 6.27
N ARG A 115 2.28 13.06 6.19
CA ARG A 115 3.01 14.00 7.04
C ARG A 115 2.60 15.44 6.78
N LEU A 116 2.38 15.79 5.50
CA LEU A 116 1.88 17.12 5.14
C LEU A 116 0.48 17.37 5.72
N ALA A 117 -0.40 16.38 5.66
CA ALA A 117 -1.73 16.47 6.26
C ALA A 117 -1.67 16.64 7.79
N GLY A 118 -0.63 16.12 8.43
CA GLY A 118 -0.37 16.29 9.86
C GLY A 118 0.41 17.55 10.21
N ASN A 119 0.63 18.47 9.26
CA ASN A 119 1.42 19.69 9.41
C ASN A 119 2.90 19.44 9.77
N ASP A 120 3.41 18.27 9.50
CA ASP A 120 4.83 17.94 9.62
C ASP A 120 5.55 18.24 8.28
N LEU A 121 5.84 19.50 8.05
CA LEU A 121 6.46 19.95 6.80
C LEU A 121 7.86 19.38 6.61
N ASP A 122 8.66 19.35 7.65
CA ASP A 122 10.03 18.85 7.58
C ASP A 122 10.02 17.34 7.29
N GLY A 123 9.20 16.58 7.99
CA GLY A 123 9.04 15.15 7.74
C GLY A 123 8.47 14.85 6.36
N ALA A 124 7.55 15.69 5.87
CA ALA A 124 7.01 15.54 4.51
C ALA A 124 8.10 15.77 3.46
N LEU A 125 8.90 16.78 3.64
CA LEU A 125 10.02 17.11 2.74
C LEU A 125 11.07 15.99 2.76
N ASP A 126 11.42 15.47 3.93
CA ASP A 126 12.36 14.35 4.06
C ASP A 126 11.88 13.12 3.30
N ALA A 127 10.61 12.77 3.44
CA ALA A 127 10.03 11.62 2.71
C ALA A 127 10.00 11.85 1.20
N ALA A 128 9.67 13.05 0.77
CA ALA A 128 9.65 13.41 -0.65
C ALA A 128 11.07 13.37 -1.25
N ASN A 129 12.05 13.90 -0.55
CA ASN A 129 13.46 13.89 -0.98
C ASN A 129 13.99 12.46 -1.05
N TYR A 130 13.70 11.64 -0.06
CA TYR A 130 14.08 10.23 -0.08
C TYR A 130 13.54 9.51 -1.33
N GLY A 131 12.27 9.72 -1.64
CA GLY A 131 11.65 9.16 -2.84
C GLY A 131 12.31 9.66 -4.13
N ALA A 132 12.61 10.95 -4.20
CA ALA A 132 13.29 11.55 -5.36
C ALA A 132 14.70 10.98 -5.54
N GLU A 133 15.47 10.85 -4.48
CA GLU A 133 16.81 10.25 -4.53
C GLU A 133 16.78 8.81 -5.04
N LEU A 134 15.81 8.02 -4.59
CA LEU A 134 15.65 6.66 -5.08
C LEU A 134 15.36 6.59 -6.58
N LEU A 135 14.57 7.52 -7.10
CA LEU A 135 14.29 7.61 -8.54
C LEU A 135 15.52 8.04 -9.33
N GLU A 136 16.28 8.97 -8.82
CA GLU A 136 17.55 9.40 -9.46
C GLU A 136 18.55 8.25 -9.55
N ASP A 137 18.73 7.51 -8.45
CA ASP A 137 19.62 6.36 -8.41
C ASP A 137 19.18 5.28 -9.42
N LYS A 138 17.89 5.04 -9.53
CA LYS A 138 17.34 4.09 -10.48
C LYS A 138 17.60 4.52 -11.92
N VAL A 139 17.40 5.78 -12.26
CA VAL A 139 17.65 6.32 -13.59
C VAL A 139 19.15 6.24 -13.92
N SER A 140 20.00 6.59 -12.99
CA SER A 140 21.46 6.51 -13.14
C SER A 140 21.92 5.06 -13.37
N SER A 141 21.36 4.10 -12.63
CA SER A 141 21.65 2.68 -12.79
C SER A 141 21.24 2.17 -14.17
N VAL A 142 20.08 2.55 -14.67
CA VAL A 142 19.62 2.19 -16.01
C VAL A 142 20.57 2.74 -17.08
N ARG A 143 20.99 3.98 -16.96
CA ARG A 143 21.94 4.59 -17.88
C ARG A 143 23.30 3.91 -17.84
N ALA A 144 23.75 3.48 -16.66
CA ALA A 144 25.03 2.77 -16.52
C ALA A 144 24.97 1.36 -17.11
N VAL A 145 23.83 0.70 -17.08
CA VAL A 145 23.65 -0.66 -17.63
C VAL A 145 23.56 -0.65 -19.15
N ASP A 146 23.16 0.45 -19.76
CA ASP A 146 22.89 0.53 -21.21
C ASP A 146 23.83 1.49 -22.00
N PRO A 147 25.09 1.68 -21.61
CA PRO A 147 25.98 2.52 -22.41
C PRO A 147 26.41 1.87 -23.73
N ALA A 148 26.42 0.53 -23.77
CA ALA A 148 26.87 -0.22 -24.93
C ALA A 148 25.85 -0.19 -26.08
N GLU A 149 24.61 -0.03 -25.79
CA GLU A 149 23.56 0.05 -26.78
C GLU A 149 23.46 1.45 -27.39
N GLY A 150 24.04 2.44 -26.75
CA GLY A 150 24.08 3.80 -27.23
C GLY A 150 22.72 4.36 -27.58
N VAL A 151 21.71 3.77 -27.03
CA VAL A 151 20.33 3.96 -27.44
C VAL A 151 19.75 5.24 -26.90
N LEU A 152 20.45 5.82 -26.04
CA LEU A 152 19.87 6.93 -25.30
C LEU A 152 20.47 8.24 -25.67
#